data_db963937cf916686cf2f11df04279199
#
_entry.id   db963937cf916686cf2f11df04279199
#
_cell.length_a   1.000
_cell.length_b   1.000
_cell.length_c   1.000
_cell.angle_alpha   90.00
_cell.angle_beta   90.00
_cell.angle_gamma   90.00
#
_symmetry.space_group_name_H-M   'P 1'
#
loop_
_entity.id
_entity.type
_entity.pdbx_description
1 polymer ?
#
loop_
_entity_poly.entity_id
_entity_poly.type
_entity_poly.pdbx_seq_one_letter_code
_entity_poly.pdbx_strand_id
1 'polypeptide(L)'
;KLIITLAALAAVLTVGAQEQAPQQEEGFQFTTVKENPITSIKNQNRAGTCWCYSALSFIEAELLRMGKGEYDFSEMYLVHKTYQDRADKAVRTHGDISFAQGGSFYDVIYGMEHFGLVPEAEMRPGVMYGDTLSNHNELSAVSDAIVAAIAKGNHRSLQLAPNGQPLWKKAIEAVHDIYLGECPESFVYEGKEYTPKSFYESMGLNASDYVSLTSYTHHPFYSSFVLEIQDNWRWAQSYNLPIDELMEVFDNAIENGYTIAWGSDVSEQGFTRDGIAVMPDVEKAQELSGSDMARWLKLSPAEKKLTTKPQPQKWCTQEERQQAYDNWETTDDHGMLIYGKATDQEGTEYYLVKNSWGKSGKYEGIWYASKAFVRYKTMNIIVHKDALPKTIKKKLGIK
;
A
#
# COMPACT_ATOMS: atom_id res chain seq x y z
N LYS A 1 -7.41 -95.91 -18.00
CA LYS A 1 -7.79 -94.67 -17.28
C LYS A 1 -6.56 -93.78 -17.25
N LEU A 2 -6.57 -92.73 -18.09
CA LEU A 2 -5.50 -91.81 -18.26
C LEU A 2 -5.76 -90.60 -17.30
N ILE A 3 -4.81 -90.25 -16.48
CA ILE A 3 -4.84 -89.03 -15.65
C ILE A 3 -3.89 -88.04 -16.31
N ILE A 4 -4.46 -86.98 -16.83
CA ILE A 4 -3.71 -85.84 -17.37
C ILE A 4 -3.50 -84.83 -16.25
N THR A 5 -2.26 -84.60 -15.88
CA THR A 5 -1.85 -83.58 -14.92
C THR A 5 -1.60 -82.28 -15.68
N LEU A 6 -2.41 -81.26 -15.43
CA LEU A 6 -2.19 -79.87 -15.94
C LEU A 6 -1.21 -79.14 -15.00
N ALA A 7 -0.05 -78.75 -15.49
CA ALA A 7 0.87 -77.86 -14.83
C ALA A 7 0.50 -76.45 -15.19
N ALA A 8 0.03 -75.63 -14.21
CA ALA A 8 -0.22 -74.22 -14.37
C ALA A 8 1.08 -73.41 -14.13
N LEU A 9 1.57 -72.77 -15.18
CA LEU A 9 2.71 -71.88 -15.13
C LEU A 9 2.21 -70.50 -14.64
N ALA A 10 2.53 -70.14 -13.39
CA ALA A 10 2.24 -68.82 -12.86
C ALA A 10 3.35 -67.80 -13.30
N ALA A 11 3.04 -66.94 -14.25
CA ALA A 11 3.90 -65.81 -14.60
C ALA A 11 3.71 -64.68 -13.54
N VAL A 12 4.72 -64.51 -12.73
CA VAL A 12 4.79 -63.35 -11.82
C VAL A 12 5.16 -62.12 -12.62
N LEU A 13 4.17 -61.28 -12.93
CA LEU A 13 4.39 -59.93 -13.43
C LEU A 13 4.86 -59.05 -12.27
N THR A 14 6.15 -58.79 -12.17
CA THR A 14 6.70 -57.71 -11.36
C THR A 14 6.33 -56.38 -12.01
N VAL A 15 5.26 -55.76 -11.51
CA VAL A 15 4.97 -54.35 -11.79
C VAL A 15 6.02 -53.54 -11.05
N GLY A 16 7.04 -53.09 -11.77
CA GLY A 16 7.97 -52.09 -11.25
C GLY A 16 7.18 -50.82 -10.94
N ALA A 17 7.05 -50.47 -9.66
CA ALA A 17 6.63 -49.15 -9.25
C ALA A 17 7.71 -48.19 -9.76
N GLN A 18 7.44 -47.46 -10.85
CA GLN A 18 8.16 -46.24 -11.16
C GLN A 18 7.88 -45.25 -10.01
N GLU A 19 8.87 -45.02 -9.18
CA GLU A 19 8.87 -43.84 -8.32
C GLU A 19 8.68 -42.62 -9.24
N GLN A 20 7.48 -42.05 -9.23
CA GLN A 20 7.23 -40.76 -9.82
C GLN A 20 8.15 -39.79 -9.07
N ALA A 21 9.10 -39.21 -9.79
CA ALA A 21 9.86 -38.06 -9.28
C ALA A 21 8.86 -37.05 -8.70
N PRO A 22 9.16 -36.43 -7.55
CA PRO A 22 8.26 -35.45 -6.97
C PRO A 22 7.92 -34.44 -8.06
N GLN A 23 6.64 -34.33 -8.40
CA GLN A 23 6.16 -33.26 -9.28
C GLN A 23 6.57 -31.97 -8.60
N GLN A 24 7.52 -31.23 -9.20
CA GLN A 24 7.82 -29.88 -8.78
C GLN A 24 6.49 -29.11 -8.85
N GLU A 25 6.06 -28.58 -7.72
CA GLU A 25 4.88 -27.71 -7.71
C GLU A 25 5.11 -26.59 -8.72
N GLU A 26 4.30 -26.55 -9.78
CA GLU A 26 4.32 -25.48 -10.74
C GLU A 26 3.88 -24.20 -10.01
N GLY A 27 4.71 -23.15 -10.02
CA GLY A 27 4.39 -21.86 -9.42
C GLY A 27 5.55 -21.20 -8.69
N PHE A 28 5.25 -20.14 -8.00
CA PHE A 28 6.22 -19.47 -7.13
C PHE A 28 6.37 -20.21 -5.81
N GLN A 29 7.63 -20.45 -5.43
CA GLN A 29 8.03 -20.97 -4.12
C GLN A 29 8.94 -19.94 -3.48
N PHE A 30 8.51 -19.36 -2.34
CA PHE A 30 9.26 -18.30 -1.68
C PHE A 30 9.97 -18.80 -0.43
N THR A 31 11.19 -18.30 -0.24
CA THR A 31 11.94 -18.41 1.00
C THR A 31 12.09 -17.04 1.62
N THR A 32 11.55 -16.85 2.82
CA THR A 32 11.71 -15.60 3.57
C THR A 32 13.16 -15.43 4.00
N VAL A 33 13.75 -14.28 3.65
CA VAL A 33 15.12 -13.92 3.99
C VAL A 33 15.14 -13.06 5.26
N LYS A 34 14.23 -12.10 5.34
CA LYS A 34 14.10 -11.17 6.46
C LYS A 34 12.63 -10.78 6.64
N GLU A 35 12.19 -10.73 7.87
CA GLU A 35 10.83 -10.32 8.22
C GLU A 35 10.87 -9.45 9.48
N ASN A 36 10.30 -8.26 9.40
CA ASN A 36 10.12 -7.36 10.53
C ASN A 36 8.70 -7.50 11.08
N PRO A 37 8.47 -7.28 12.39
CA PRO A 37 7.15 -7.47 12.98
C PRO A 37 6.14 -6.48 12.42
N ILE A 38 4.93 -6.98 12.17
CA ILE A 38 3.77 -6.20 11.72
C ILE A 38 2.53 -6.59 12.54
N THR A 39 1.53 -5.72 12.55
CA THR A 39 0.20 -5.99 13.11
C THR A 39 -0.66 -6.81 12.14
N SER A 40 -1.86 -7.19 12.56
CA SER A 40 -2.79 -8.01 11.77
C SER A 40 -3.14 -7.40 10.41
N ILE A 41 -3.52 -8.26 9.44
CA ILE A 41 -4.02 -7.84 8.13
C ILE A 41 -5.43 -7.26 8.31
N LYS A 42 -5.63 -6.02 7.85
CA LYS A 42 -6.92 -5.33 7.85
C LYS A 42 -7.60 -5.36 6.46
N ASN A 43 -8.84 -4.92 6.40
CA ASN A 43 -9.63 -4.89 5.16
C ASN A 43 -10.34 -3.54 5.00
N GLN A 44 -9.81 -2.70 4.09
CA GLN A 44 -10.44 -1.43 3.73
C GLN A 44 -11.75 -1.59 2.95
N ASN A 45 -12.00 -2.79 2.38
CA ASN A 45 -13.19 -3.14 1.62
C ASN A 45 -13.52 -2.10 0.51
N ARG A 46 -14.71 -1.50 0.54
CA ARG A 46 -15.19 -0.53 -0.47
C ARG A 46 -14.93 0.91 -0.05
N ALA A 47 -13.69 1.20 0.32
CA ALA A 47 -13.24 2.53 0.66
C ALA A 47 -11.89 2.83 0.01
N GLY A 48 -11.74 4.00 -0.61
CA GLY A 48 -10.47 4.47 -1.19
C GLY A 48 -9.51 5.02 -0.13
N THR A 49 -9.35 4.29 0.98
CA THR A 49 -8.60 4.74 2.17
C THR A 49 -7.33 3.94 2.42
N CYS A 50 -6.77 3.31 1.37
CA CYS A 50 -5.52 2.56 1.44
C CYS A 50 -4.36 3.36 2.06
N TRP A 51 -4.29 4.65 1.78
CA TRP A 51 -3.32 5.56 2.37
C TRP A 51 -3.36 5.57 3.90
N CYS A 52 -4.56 5.50 4.50
CA CYS A 52 -4.75 5.49 5.94
C CYS A 52 -4.39 4.12 6.54
N TYR A 53 -4.92 3.03 5.96
CA TYR A 53 -4.63 1.66 6.39
C TYR A 53 -3.14 1.33 6.35
N SER A 54 -2.46 1.71 5.27
CA SER A 54 -1.02 1.43 5.10
C SER A 54 -0.14 2.29 6.00
N ALA A 55 -0.44 3.59 6.12
CA ALA A 55 0.35 4.47 6.98
C ALA A 55 0.11 4.19 8.47
N LEU A 56 -1.10 3.83 8.91
CA LEU A 56 -1.32 3.37 10.28
C LEU A 56 -0.62 2.03 10.54
N SER A 57 -0.67 1.09 9.60
CA SER A 57 0.12 -0.15 9.70
C SER A 57 1.63 0.14 9.83
N PHE A 58 2.13 1.18 9.16
CA PHE A 58 3.52 1.63 9.31
C PHE A 58 3.79 2.17 10.72
N ILE A 59 2.91 3.01 11.26
CA ILE A 59 3.05 3.57 12.63
C ILE A 59 2.92 2.46 13.69
N GLU A 60 2.02 1.52 13.51
CA GLU A 60 1.86 0.34 14.39
C GLU A 60 3.14 -0.52 14.39
N ALA A 61 3.73 -0.76 13.22
CA ALA A 61 4.99 -1.48 13.09
C ALA A 61 6.16 -0.72 13.74
N GLU A 62 6.17 0.62 13.67
CA GLU A 62 7.15 1.45 14.39
C GLU A 62 7.03 1.29 15.91
N LEU A 63 5.83 1.23 16.45
CA LEU A 63 5.61 0.99 17.88
C LEU A 63 6.08 -0.41 18.31
N LEU A 64 5.84 -1.43 17.48
CA LEU A 64 6.43 -2.77 17.69
C LEU A 64 7.96 -2.72 17.69
N ARG A 65 8.58 -2.05 16.72
CA ARG A 65 10.04 -1.86 16.64
C ARG A 65 10.60 -1.12 17.85
N MET A 66 9.87 -0.11 18.36
CA MET A 66 10.24 0.65 19.56
C MET A 66 10.04 -0.14 20.88
N GLY A 67 9.45 -1.35 20.81
CA GLY A 67 9.13 -2.16 21.99
C GLY A 67 8.00 -1.59 22.84
N LYS A 68 7.09 -0.81 22.23
CA LYS A 68 5.93 -0.21 22.91
C LYS A 68 4.73 -1.15 23.00
N GLY A 69 4.78 -2.31 22.33
CA GLY A 69 3.66 -3.25 22.23
C GLY A 69 2.88 -3.11 20.93
N GLU A 70 1.83 -3.90 20.81
CA GLU A 70 0.93 -3.91 19.67
C GLU A 70 -0.20 -2.90 19.89
N TYR A 71 -0.39 -2.00 18.94
CA TYR A 71 -1.49 -1.05 18.89
C TYR A 71 -2.34 -1.33 17.66
N ASP A 72 -3.61 -0.99 17.76
CA ASP A 72 -4.60 -1.09 16.70
C ASP A 72 -5.35 0.25 16.62
N PHE A 73 -5.01 1.09 15.63
CA PHE A 73 -5.55 2.44 15.51
C PHE A 73 -6.74 2.49 14.57
N SER A 74 -7.66 3.40 14.87
CA SER A 74 -8.83 3.67 14.05
C SER A 74 -8.46 4.44 12.78
N GLU A 75 -8.61 3.80 11.63
CA GLU A 75 -8.55 4.48 10.35
C GLU A 75 -9.70 5.47 10.21
N MET A 76 -10.88 5.13 10.70
CA MET A 76 -12.08 5.96 10.55
C MET A 76 -11.94 7.32 11.24
N TYR A 77 -11.22 7.38 12.35
CA TYR A 77 -10.93 8.65 13.03
C TYR A 77 -10.09 9.59 12.13
N LEU A 78 -8.97 9.09 11.60
CA LEU A 78 -8.11 9.90 10.73
C LEU A 78 -8.76 10.20 9.38
N VAL A 79 -9.52 9.26 8.82
CA VAL A 79 -10.31 9.46 7.60
C VAL A 79 -11.33 10.60 7.81
N HIS A 80 -12.08 10.58 8.92
CA HIS A 80 -13.03 11.63 9.26
C HIS A 80 -12.38 13.02 9.31
N LYS A 81 -11.28 13.15 10.04
CA LYS A 81 -10.53 14.42 10.15
C LYS A 81 -9.94 14.87 8.81
N THR A 82 -9.39 13.94 8.06
CA THR A 82 -8.79 14.21 6.74
C THR A 82 -9.83 14.64 5.71
N TYR A 83 -11.00 14.00 5.70
CA TYR A 83 -12.08 14.39 4.79
C TYR A 83 -12.59 15.81 5.07
N GLN A 84 -12.64 16.23 6.33
CA GLN A 84 -12.99 17.61 6.68
C GLN A 84 -11.95 18.62 6.17
N ASP A 85 -10.69 18.34 6.36
CA ASP A 85 -9.61 19.18 5.84
C ASP A 85 -9.59 19.23 4.31
N ARG A 86 -9.84 18.10 3.65
CA ARG A 86 -9.90 18.05 2.19
C ARG A 86 -11.10 18.82 1.64
N ALA A 87 -12.25 18.75 2.31
CA ALA A 87 -13.43 19.57 1.97
C ALA A 87 -13.11 21.07 2.09
N ASP A 88 -12.45 21.49 3.17
CA ASP A 88 -12.04 22.89 3.36
C ASP A 88 -11.05 23.33 2.27
N LYS A 89 -10.07 22.49 1.94
CA LYS A 89 -9.10 22.74 0.88
C LYS A 89 -9.78 22.85 -0.50
N ALA A 90 -10.68 21.94 -0.83
CA ALA A 90 -11.43 21.95 -2.08
C ALA A 90 -12.26 23.24 -2.24
N VAL A 91 -12.93 23.69 -1.18
CA VAL A 91 -13.67 24.96 -1.19
C VAL A 91 -12.75 26.14 -1.32
N ARG A 92 -11.62 26.21 -0.59
CA ARG A 92 -10.62 27.29 -0.67
C ARG A 92 -9.97 27.40 -2.04
N THR A 93 -9.82 26.29 -2.75
CA THR A 93 -9.26 26.26 -4.11
C THR A 93 -10.32 26.32 -5.19
N HIS A 94 -11.56 26.69 -4.86
CA HIS A 94 -12.70 26.81 -5.78
C HIS A 94 -13.03 25.54 -6.58
N GLY A 95 -12.65 24.37 -6.04
CA GLY A 95 -12.86 23.07 -6.66
C GLY A 95 -11.74 22.61 -7.59
N ASP A 96 -10.63 23.34 -7.67
CA ASP A 96 -9.44 22.89 -8.43
C ASP A 96 -8.79 21.68 -7.76
N ILE A 97 -8.81 21.61 -6.42
CA ILE A 97 -8.59 20.37 -5.70
C ILE A 97 -9.94 19.68 -5.50
N SER A 98 -10.12 18.51 -6.09
CA SER A 98 -11.32 17.71 -5.92
C SER A 98 -11.42 17.13 -4.51
N PHE A 99 -12.65 17.04 -4.01
CA PHE A 99 -12.94 16.17 -2.87
C PHE A 99 -12.96 14.72 -3.38
N ALA A 100 -12.21 13.82 -2.74
CA ALA A 100 -12.13 12.41 -3.08
C ALA A 100 -11.74 11.58 -1.86
N GLN A 101 -11.89 10.26 -1.95
CA GLN A 101 -11.54 9.34 -0.84
C GLN A 101 -10.03 9.13 -0.69
N GLY A 102 -9.27 9.23 -1.77
CA GLY A 102 -7.82 9.06 -1.78
C GLY A 102 -7.09 10.07 -0.90
N GLY A 103 -5.85 9.78 -0.60
CA GLY A 103 -4.97 10.62 0.20
C GLY A 103 -3.54 10.07 0.19
N SER A 104 -2.65 10.79 0.82
CA SER A 104 -1.25 10.42 0.94
C SER A 104 -0.92 9.89 2.34
N PHE A 105 0.19 9.19 2.47
CA PHE A 105 0.70 8.79 3.80
C PHE A 105 0.95 9.99 4.71
N TYR A 106 1.26 11.14 4.12
CA TYR A 106 1.46 12.37 4.87
C TYR A 106 0.18 12.82 5.59
N ASP A 107 -1.01 12.47 5.08
CA ASP A 107 -2.28 12.78 5.76
C ASP A 107 -2.36 12.11 7.13
N VAL A 108 -1.80 10.90 7.28
CA VAL A 108 -1.70 10.22 8.58
C VAL A 108 -0.64 10.86 9.47
N ILE A 109 0.55 11.16 8.91
CA ILE A 109 1.62 11.83 9.68
C ILE A 109 1.15 13.20 10.18
N TYR A 110 0.49 13.98 9.32
CA TYR A 110 -0.14 15.24 9.68
C TYR A 110 -1.27 15.03 10.72
N GLY A 111 -2.13 14.05 10.47
CA GLY A 111 -3.29 13.76 11.31
C GLY A 111 -2.91 13.37 12.74
N MET A 112 -1.93 12.47 12.90
CA MET A 112 -1.47 12.07 14.24
C MET A 112 -0.83 13.24 15.02
N GLU A 113 -0.12 14.13 14.31
CA GLU A 113 0.48 15.32 14.93
C GLU A 113 -0.56 16.37 15.30
N HIS A 114 -1.59 16.61 14.47
CA HIS A 114 -2.54 17.70 14.65
C HIS A 114 -3.81 17.29 15.39
N PHE A 115 -4.30 16.06 15.17
CA PHE A 115 -5.55 15.55 15.75
C PHE A 115 -5.32 14.50 16.81
N GLY A 116 -4.16 13.80 16.79
CA GLY A 116 -3.87 12.66 17.65
C GLY A 116 -4.29 11.32 17.05
N LEU A 117 -4.34 10.30 17.88
CA LEU A 117 -4.72 8.92 17.51
C LEU A 117 -5.80 8.39 18.42
N VAL A 118 -6.58 7.45 17.92
CA VAL A 118 -7.68 6.79 18.63
C VAL A 118 -7.57 5.28 18.41
N PRO A 119 -7.80 4.43 19.43
CA PRO A 119 -7.87 2.98 19.23
C PRO A 119 -9.01 2.60 18.29
N GLU A 120 -8.84 1.54 17.50
CA GLU A 120 -9.86 1.01 16.59
C GLU A 120 -11.19 0.73 17.31
N ALA A 121 -11.12 0.28 18.57
CA ALA A 121 -12.28 -0.05 19.37
C ALA A 121 -13.25 1.12 19.58
N GLU A 122 -12.75 2.36 19.56
CA GLU A 122 -13.53 3.58 19.81
C GLU A 122 -14.25 4.09 18.53
N MET A 123 -13.73 3.79 17.35
CA MET A 123 -14.31 4.24 16.09
C MET A 123 -14.04 3.22 14.97
N ARG A 124 -14.83 2.14 14.96
CA ARG A 124 -14.67 1.01 14.04
C ARG A 124 -15.29 1.28 12.67
N PRO A 125 -14.77 0.70 11.59
CA PRO A 125 -15.40 0.76 10.29
C PRO A 125 -16.77 0.08 10.26
N GLY A 126 -17.70 0.61 9.48
CA GLY A 126 -18.98 -0.03 9.18
C GLY A 126 -20.05 0.03 10.27
N VAL A 127 -19.71 0.34 11.50
CA VAL A 127 -20.62 0.29 12.67
C VAL A 127 -21.89 1.14 12.47
N MET A 128 -21.76 2.31 11.86
CA MET A 128 -22.86 3.26 11.68
C MET A 128 -23.97 2.74 10.74
N TYR A 129 -23.66 1.76 9.90
CA TYR A 129 -24.63 1.12 9.00
C TYR A 129 -24.76 -0.40 9.21
N GLY A 130 -24.35 -0.89 10.40
CA GLY A 130 -24.55 -2.27 10.82
C GLY A 130 -23.63 -3.29 10.13
N ASP A 131 -22.45 -2.85 9.67
CA ASP A 131 -21.41 -3.69 9.08
C ASP A 131 -20.16 -3.70 9.99
N THR A 132 -19.18 -4.51 9.61
CA THR A 132 -17.84 -4.59 10.24
C THR A 132 -16.74 -4.10 9.28
N LEU A 133 -17.10 -3.71 8.06
CA LEU A 133 -16.19 -3.26 7.01
C LEU A 133 -16.66 -1.93 6.41
N SER A 134 -15.72 -1.14 5.95
CA SER A 134 -15.99 0.16 5.33
C SER A 134 -16.72 0.03 3.99
N ASN A 135 -17.71 0.91 3.78
CA ASN A 135 -18.32 1.15 2.46
C ASN A 135 -18.56 2.66 2.30
N HIS A 136 -17.66 3.34 1.63
CA HIS A 136 -17.69 4.80 1.49
C HIS A 136 -18.34 5.27 0.17
N ASN A 137 -19.00 4.38 -0.58
CA ASN A 137 -19.59 4.76 -1.87
C ASN A 137 -20.63 5.86 -1.74
N GLU A 138 -21.58 5.70 -0.81
CA GLU A 138 -22.64 6.69 -0.57
C GLU A 138 -22.09 7.94 0.12
N LEU A 139 -21.29 7.76 1.17
CA LEU A 139 -20.58 8.84 1.87
C LEU A 139 -19.83 9.75 0.87
N SER A 140 -19.06 9.14 -0.02
CA SER A 140 -18.27 9.87 -1.03
C SER A 140 -19.17 10.67 -1.97
N ALA A 141 -20.25 10.06 -2.48
CA ALA A 141 -21.17 10.72 -3.39
C ALA A 141 -21.88 11.92 -2.74
N VAL A 142 -22.34 11.76 -1.49
CA VAL A 142 -23.00 12.85 -0.74
C VAL A 142 -22.02 13.97 -0.40
N SER A 143 -20.82 13.62 0.09
CA SER A 143 -19.80 14.59 0.45
C SER A 143 -19.30 15.37 -0.75
N ASP A 144 -19.02 14.70 -1.88
CA ASP A 144 -18.61 15.35 -3.12
C ASP A 144 -19.68 16.33 -3.63
N ALA A 145 -20.95 15.94 -3.62
CA ALA A 145 -22.06 16.80 -4.04
C ALA A 145 -22.15 18.09 -3.18
N ILE A 146 -22.02 17.96 -1.86
CA ILE A 146 -22.05 19.11 -0.94
C ILE A 146 -20.84 20.01 -1.20
N VAL A 147 -19.63 19.45 -1.22
CA VAL A 147 -18.40 20.21 -1.40
C VAL A 147 -18.39 20.91 -2.77
N ALA A 148 -18.80 20.21 -3.85
CA ALA A 148 -18.86 20.78 -5.18
C ALA A 148 -19.89 21.94 -5.27
N ALA A 149 -21.05 21.79 -4.63
CA ALA A 149 -22.07 22.85 -4.59
C ALA A 149 -21.54 24.12 -3.91
N ILE A 150 -20.78 23.95 -2.83
CA ILE A 150 -20.15 25.08 -2.12
C ILE A 150 -18.98 25.65 -2.93
N ALA A 151 -18.07 24.80 -3.42
CA ALA A 151 -16.86 25.24 -4.14
C ALA A 151 -17.19 26.02 -5.43
N LYS A 152 -18.25 25.63 -6.14
CA LYS A 152 -18.71 26.26 -7.40
C LYS A 152 -19.82 27.30 -7.21
N GLY A 153 -20.30 27.49 -5.99
CA GLY A 153 -21.39 28.39 -5.65
C GLY A 153 -20.99 29.85 -5.57
N ASN A 154 -21.99 30.71 -5.28
CA ASN A 154 -21.74 32.13 -5.02
C ASN A 154 -21.33 32.34 -3.56
N HIS A 155 -20.04 32.40 -3.31
CA HIS A 155 -19.46 32.49 -1.98
C HIS A 155 -19.81 33.80 -1.22
N ARG A 156 -20.28 34.85 -1.90
CA ARG A 156 -20.73 36.05 -1.25
C ARG A 156 -21.99 35.90 -0.40
N SER A 157 -22.70 34.81 -0.62
CA SER A 157 -23.93 34.45 0.13
C SER A 157 -23.73 33.29 1.13
N LEU A 158 -22.50 32.87 1.41
CA LEU A 158 -22.24 31.87 2.43
C LEU A 158 -22.71 32.33 3.80
N GLN A 159 -23.50 31.50 4.46
CA GLN A 159 -23.96 31.78 5.82
C GLN A 159 -22.90 31.39 6.83
N LEU A 160 -22.74 32.25 7.83
CA LEU A 160 -21.81 32.04 8.92
C LEU A 160 -22.56 31.75 10.23
N ALA A 161 -21.98 30.87 11.04
CA ALA A 161 -22.39 30.70 12.43
C ALA A 161 -22.03 31.92 13.27
N PRO A 162 -22.58 32.11 14.49
CA PRO A 162 -22.27 33.24 15.37
C PRO A 162 -20.77 33.39 15.71
N ASN A 163 -20.01 32.27 15.65
CA ASN A 163 -18.56 32.28 15.84
C ASN A 163 -17.76 32.61 14.57
N GLY A 164 -18.41 32.98 13.46
CA GLY A 164 -17.79 33.34 12.19
C GLY A 164 -17.41 32.16 11.30
N GLN A 165 -17.67 30.91 11.72
CA GLN A 165 -17.37 29.73 10.90
C GLN A 165 -18.47 29.51 9.84
N PRO A 166 -18.11 29.13 8.59
CA PRO A 166 -19.09 28.79 7.56
C PRO A 166 -19.99 27.62 8.00
N LEU A 167 -21.30 27.77 7.86
CA LEU A 167 -22.27 26.74 8.27
C LEU A 167 -22.12 25.42 7.49
N TRP A 168 -21.66 25.48 6.23
CA TRP A 168 -21.45 24.29 5.43
C TRP A 168 -20.43 23.31 6.06
N LYS A 169 -19.45 23.82 6.85
CA LYS A 169 -18.50 22.97 7.56
C LYS A 169 -19.19 22.06 8.57
N LYS A 170 -20.19 22.60 9.29
CA LYS A 170 -21.00 21.77 10.19
C LYS A 170 -21.89 20.78 9.44
N ALA A 171 -22.38 21.16 8.25
CA ALA A 171 -23.18 20.26 7.43
C ALA A 171 -22.37 19.06 6.95
N ILE A 172 -21.14 19.29 6.43
CA ILE A 172 -20.27 18.21 5.99
C ILE A 172 -19.76 17.35 7.15
N GLU A 173 -19.49 17.96 8.32
CA GLU A 173 -19.13 17.26 9.55
C GLU A 173 -20.25 16.32 9.97
N ALA A 174 -21.49 16.79 10.02
CA ALA A 174 -22.66 15.95 10.35
C ALA A 174 -22.86 14.80 9.36
N VAL A 175 -22.55 14.99 8.09
CA VAL A 175 -22.54 13.88 7.12
C VAL A 175 -21.47 12.86 7.47
N HIS A 176 -20.24 13.30 7.77
CA HIS A 176 -19.19 12.38 8.18
C HIS A 176 -19.51 11.64 9.47
N ASP A 177 -20.11 12.31 10.46
CA ASP A 177 -20.57 11.69 11.73
C ASP A 177 -21.60 10.59 11.47
N ILE A 178 -22.55 10.80 10.55
CA ILE A 178 -23.59 9.82 10.21
C ILE A 178 -23.00 8.53 9.62
N TYR A 179 -21.96 8.62 8.79
CA TYR A 179 -21.40 7.45 8.10
C TYR A 179 -20.18 6.84 8.79
N LEU A 180 -19.39 7.64 9.48
CA LEU A 180 -18.11 7.21 10.10
C LEU A 180 -18.21 7.11 11.63
N GLY A 181 -19.17 7.80 12.24
CA GLY A 181 -19.29 8.01 13.67
C GLY A 181 -18.68 9.34 14.15
N GLU A 182 -19.13 9.80 15.31
CA GLU A 182 -18.59 11.00 15.95
C GLU A 182 -17.18 10.74 16.48
N CYS A 183 -16.28 11.68 16.24
CA CYS A 183 -14.93 11.60 16.77
C CYS A 183 -14.93 11.76 18.29
N PRO A 184 -14.37 10.81 19.07
CA PRO A 184 -14.35 10.92 20.52
C PRO A 184 -13.48 12.10 21.00
N GLU A 185 -13.98 12.86 21.98
CA GLU A 185 -13.20 13.90 22.66
C GLU A 185 -12.23 13.28 23.67
N SER A 186 -12.67 12.20 24.37
CA SER A 186 -11.85 11.39 25.27
C SER A 186 -12.32 9.93 25.24
N PHE A 187 -11.46 9.03 25.67
CA PHE A 187 -11.73 7.59 25.78
C PHE A 187 -10.84 6.95 26.86
N VAL A 188 -11.19 5.75 27.29
CA VAL A 188 -10.40 4.98 28.25
C VAL A 188 -9.65 3.87 27.55
N TYR A 189 -8.33 3.87 27.65
CA TYR A 189 -7.45 2.83 27.14
C TYR A 189 -6.61 2.25 28.27
N GLU A 190 -6.66 0.93 28.46
CA GLU A 190 -5.97 0.22 29.55
C GLU A 190 -6.19 0.84 30.95
N GLY A 191 -7.44 1.29 31.19
CA GLY A 191 -7.85 1.85 32.48
C GLY A 191 -7.43 3.30 32.75
N LYS A 192 -6.84 3.96 31.75
CA LYS A 192 -6.47 5.38 31.81
C LYS A 192 -7.24 6.19 30.78
N GLU A 193 -7.72 7.38 31.19
CA GLU A 193 -8.40 8.31 30.31
C GLU A 193 -7.40 9.10 29.47
N TYR A 194 -7.73 9.23 28.18
CA TYR A 194 -6.94 9.97 27.20
C TYR A 194 -7.85 10.83 26.31
N THR A 195 -7.33 11.96 25.86
CA THR A 195 -7.78 12.58 24.61
C THR A 195 -6.98 11.97 23.43
N PRO A 196 -7.46 12.07 22.19
CA PRO A 196 -6.69 11.59 21.04
C PRO A 196 -5.26 12.14 21.01
N LYS A 197 -5.09 13.40 21.38
CA LYS A 197 -3.79 14.06 21.43
C LYS A 197 -2.87 13.50 22.52
N SER A 198 -3.38 13.39 23.74
CA SER A 198 -2.59 12.84 24.86
C SER A 198 -2.26 11.35 24.66
N PHE A 199 -3.10 10.62 23.94
CA PHE A 199 -2.82 9.24 23.58
C PHE A 199 -1.63 9.16 22.61
N TYR A 200 -1.65 9.93 21.51
CA TYR A 200 -0.50 10.04 20.60
C TYR A 200 0.78 10.44 21.33
N GLU A 201 0.73 11.48 22.18
CA GLU A 201 1.90 11.96 22.95
C GLU A 201 2.49 10.90 23.88
N SER A 202 1.63 10.02 24.45
CA SER A 202 2.07 8.97 25.37
C SER A 202 2.94 7.88 24.72
N MET A 203 2.89 7.75 23.39
CA MET A 203 3.63 6.74 22.64
C MET A 203 5.07 7.16 22.35
N GLY A 204 5.39 8.46 22.44
CA GLY A 204 6.72 8.98 22.13
C GLY A 204 7.04 8.99 20.64
N LEU A 205 6.01 8.96 19.78
CA LEU A 205 6.15 9.16 18.33
C LEU A 205 6.44 10.64 18.04
N ASN A 206 7.23 10.89 17.00
CA ASN A 206 7.50 12.23 16.53
C ASN A 206 7.31 12.29 15.01
N ALA A 207 6.34 13.05 14.54
CA ALA A 207 6.00 13.21 13.12
C ALA A 207 7.21 13.62 12.27
N SER A 208 8.13 14.42 12.82
CA SER A 208 9.34 14.87 12.11
C SER A 208 10.40 13.77 11.88
N ASP A 209 10.22 12.59 12.47
CA ASP A 209 11.12 11.47 12.24
C ASP A 209 10.77 10.69 10.96
N TYR A 210 9.62 10.97 10.36
CA TYR A 210 9.15 10.28 9.17
C TYR A 210 9.33 11.15 7.92
N VAL A 211 10.05 10.62 6.94
CA VAL A 211 10.43 11.35 5.73
C VAL A 211 9.86 10.67 4.48
N SER A 212 9.35 11.49 3.56
CA SER A 212 8.89 11.02 2.26
C SER A 212 10.02 11.08 1.24
N LEU A 213 10.15 10.02 0.42
CA LEU A 213 11.16 9.89 -0.62
C LEU A 213 10.52 9.46 -1.93
N THR A 214 11.09 9.93 -3.05
CA THR A 214 10.71 9.59 -4.41
C THR A 214 11.93 9.59 -5.33
N SER A 215 11.73 9.27 -6.62
CA SER A 215 12.82 9.22 -7.60
C SER A 215 12.33 9.63 -8.99
N TYR A 216 12.50 10.91 -9.36
CA TYR A 216 12.12 11.44 -10.67
C TYR A 216 13.12 12.50 -11.17
N THR A 217 13.31 12.60 -12.49
CA THR A 217 14.34 13.47 -13.09
C THR A 217 13.86 14.88 -13.41
N HIS A 218 12.56 15.16 -13.36
CA HIS A 218 12.00 16.49 -13.63
C HIS A 218 12.27 17.50 -12.51
N HIS A 219 12.76 17.04 -11.35
CA HIS A 219 13.30 17.87 -10.28
C HIS A 219 14.72 17.44 -9.90
N PRO A 220 15.57 18.35 -9.38
CA PRO A 220 16.94 17.99 -8.99
C PRO A 220 16.97 16.90 -7.93
N PHE A 221 17.89 15.96 -8.06
CA PHE A 221 18.17 15.00 -6.99
C PHE A 221 18.74 15.70 -5.75
N TYR A 222 18.52 15.09 -4.61
CA TYR A 222 18.92 15.57 -3.28
C TYR A 222 18.25 16.89 -2.86
N SER A 223 17.16 17.25 -3.52
CA SER A 223 16.26 18.33 -3.11
C SER A 223 14.89 17.75 -2.72
N SER A 224 14.04 18.55 -2.11
CA SER A 224 12.64 18.21 -1.89
C SER A 224 11.75 18.99 -2.84
N PHE A 225 10.64 18.38 -3.24
CA PHE A 225 9.62 19.01 -4.06
C PHE A 225 8.23 18.42 -3.73
N VAL A 226 7.19 19.12 -4.12
CA VAL A 226 5.82 18.62 -4.02
C VAL A 226 5.61 17.61 -5.15
N LEU A 227 5.50 16.32 -4.82
CA LEU A 227 5.23 15.30 -5.83
C LEU A 227 3.84 15.55 -6.42
N GLU A 228 3.79 15.70 -7.76
CA GLU A 228 2.59 16.05 -8.53
C GLU A 228 1.74 14.79 -8.79
N ILE A 229 1.03 14.34 -7.77
CA ILE A 229 0.03 13.28 -7.82
C ILE A 229 -1.28 13.80 -7.21
N GLN A 230 -2.42 13.28 -7.66
CA GLN A 230 -3.74 13.78 -7.25
C GLN A 230 -3.98 13.65 -5.74
N ASP A 231 -3.47 12.60 -5.13
CA ASP A 231 -3.68 12.31 -3.71
C ASP A 231 -2.73 13.09 -2.79
N ASN A 232 -1.73 13.80 -3.33
CA ASN A 232 -0.90 14.75 -2.58
C ASN A 232 -1.57 16.14 -2.46
N TRP A 233 -2.85 16.17 -2.13
CA TRP A 233 -3.65 17.39 -2.04
C TRP A 233 -3.22 18.35 -0.92
N ARG A 234 -2.45 17.88 0.09
CA ARG A 234 -1.83 18.73 1.11
C ARG A 234 -0.54 19.40 0.62
N TRP A 235 -0.05 19.03 -0.59
CA TRP A 235 1.21 19.54 -1.15
C TRP A 235 2.42 19.17 -0.29
N ALA A 236 2.41 17.99 0.27
CA ALA A 236 3.53 17.47 1.01
C ALA A 236 4.76 17.27 0.12
N GLN A 237 5.92 17.55 0.69
CA GLN A 237 7.19 17.42 -0.03
C GLN A 237 7.78 16.03 0.14
N SER A 238 8.41 15.55 -0.93
CA SER A 238 9.22 14.33 -0.94
C SER A 238 10.66 14.67 -1.31
N TYR A 239 11.62 14.07 -0.62
CA TYR A 239 13.01 14.14 -1.05
C TYR A 239 13.23 13.29 -2.28
N ASN A 240 13.98 13.82 -3.24
CA ASN A 240 14.24 13.19 -4.54
C ASN A 240 15.61 12.51 -4.54
N LEU A 241 15.64 11.23 -4.86
CA LEU A 241 16.87 10.42 -4.95
C LEU A 241 17.01 9.82 -6.35
N PRO A 242 18.25 9.56 -6.82
CA PRO A 242 18.45 8.59 -7.90
C PRO A 242 17.80 7.25 -7.55
N ILE A 243 17.27 6.55 -8.57
CA ILE A 243 16.51 5.31 -8.33
C ILE A 243 17.32 4.23 -7.62
N ASP A 244 18.63 4.12 -7.91
CA ASP A 244 19.48 3.13 -7.24
C ASP A 244 19.65 3.45 -5.75
N GLU A 245 19.74 4.73 -5.39
CA GLU A 245 19.81 5.16 -3.98
C GLU A 245 18.45 4.99 -3.27
N LEU A 246 17.34 5.18 -4.00
CA LEU A 246 16.02 4.86 -3.42
C LEU A 246 15.92 3.37 -3.13
N MET A 247 16.39 2.49 -4.02
CA MET A 247 16.41 1.03 -3.77
C MET A 247 17.36 0.65 -2.62
N GLU A 248 18.47 1.37 -2.44
CA GLU A 248 19.35 1.21 -1.27
C GLU A 248 18.62 1.54 0.04
N VAL A 249 17.74 2.55 0.03
CA VAL A 249 16.88 2.87 1.20
C VAL A 249 15.93 1.72 1.52
N PHE A 250 15.29 1.11 0.53
CA PHE A 250 14.42 -0.05 0.76
C PHE A 250 15.17 -1.19 1.46
N ASP A 251 16.33 -1.56 0.94
CA ASP A 251 17.12 -2.64 1.50
C ASP A 251 17.63 -2.30 2.91
N ASN A 252 18.17 -1.11 3.09
CA ASN A 252 18.70 -0.68 4.38
C ASN A 252 17.63 -0.60 5.46
N ALA A 253 16.44 -0.11 5.12
CA ALA A 253 15.32 -0.05 6.05
C ALA A 253 14.96 -1.45 6.58
N ILE A 254 14.71 -2.39 5.68
CA ILE A 254 14.30 -3.75 6.06
C ILE A 254 15.40 -4.46 6.86
N GLU A 255 16.66 -4.38 6.45
CA GLU A 255 17.78 -5.01 7.15
C GLU A 255 17.95 -4.47 8.58
N ASN A 256 17.66 -3.20 8.81
CA ASN A 256 17.78 -2.56 10.12
C ASN A 256 16.50 -2.59 10.97
N GLY A 257 15.50 -3.39 10.58
CA GLY A 257 14.29 -3.62 11.38
C GLY A 257 13.18 -2.59 11.17
N TYR A 258 13.30 -1.70 10.19
CA TYR A 258 12.26 -0.72 9.83
C TYR A 258 11.33 -1.29 8.76
N THR A 259 10.11 -0.74 8.73
CA THR A 259 9.13 -0.97 7.66
C THR A 259 9.04 0.27 6.77
N ILE A 260 8.29 0.17 5.67
CA ILE A 260 8.19 1.22 4.65
C ILE A 260 6.73 1.36 4.25
N ALA A 261 6.14 2.54 4.45
CA ALA A 261 4.87 2.86 3.79
C ALA A 261 5.16 3.10 2.30
N TRP A 262 4.52 2.33 1.43
CA TRP A 262 4.86 2.22 0.02
C TRP A 262 3.67 2.57 -0.88
N GLY A 263 3.77 3.67 -1.60
CA GLY A 263 2.83 4.09 -2.64
C GLY A 263 3.27 3.56 -4.00
N SER A 264 2.37 2.88 -4.70
CA SER A 264 2.67 2.18 -5.94
C SER A 264 1.51 2.21 -6.92
N ASP A 265 1.85 2.16 -8.20
CA ASP A 265 0.93 1.71 -9.23
C ASP A 265 0.70 0.20 -9.07
N VAL A 266 -0.57 -0.20 -9.03
CA VAL A 266 -1.01 -1.60 -8.97
C VAL A 266 -1.97 -1.97 -10.10
N SER A 267 -2.20 -1.05 -11.04
CA SER A 267 -3.03 -1.29 -12.23
C SER A 267 -2.31 -2.13 -13.30
N GLU A 268 -1.13 -2.60 -12.97
CA GLU A 268 -0.28 -3.44 -13.81
C GLU A 268 -0.75 -4.89 -13.90
N GLN A 269 -0.58 -5.50 -15.07
CA GLN A 269 -0.88 -6.91 -15.27
C GLN A 269 -0.03 -7.85 -14.40
N GLY A 270 1.16 -7.40 -14.01
CA GLY A 270 2.05 -8.13 -13.11
C GLY A 270 1.64 -8.09 -11.65
N PHE A 271 0.75 -7.16 -11.26
CA PHE A 271 0.16 -7.11 -9.92
C PHE A 271 -1.10 -7.98 -9.87
N THR A 272 -0.98 -9.19 -9.34
CA THR A 272 -2.04 -10.19 -9.37
C THR A 272 -2.85 -10.22 -8.07
N ARG A 273 -4.08 -10.74 -8.14
CA ARG A 273 -4.90 -10.99 -6.94
C ARG A 273 -4.40 -12.14 -6.09
N ASP A 274 -3.51 -12.97 -6.63
CA ASP A 274 -2.94 -14.12 -5.92
C ASP A 274 -1.75 -13.76 -5.01
N GLY A 275 -1.41 -12.46 -4.91
CA GLY A 275 -0.34 -11.98 -4.04
C GLY A 275 1.04 -11.95 -4.70
N ILE A 276 1.10 -11.82 -6.02
CA ILE A 276 2.34 -11.66 -6.78
C ILE A 276 2.35 -10.30 -7.46
N ALA A 277 3.47 -9.58 -7.35
CA ALA A 277 3.73 -8.34 -8.07
C ALA A 277 5.09 -8.46 -8.79
N VAL A 278 5.07 -8.64 -10.11
CA VAL A 278 6.25 -8.89 -10.95
C VAL A 278 6.26 -7.95 -12.16
N MET A 279 7.44 -7.69 -12.69
CA MET A 279 7.65 -6.92 -13.92
C MET A 279 8.37 -7.81 -14.96
N PRO A 280 7.65 -8.72 -15.65
CA PRO A 280 8.29 -9.64 -16.59
C PRO A 280 9.00 -8.89 -17.72
N ASP A 281 10.23 -9.29 -18.02
CA ASP A 281 10.98 -8.80 -19.18
C ASP A 281 10.49 -9.53 -20.43
N VAL A 282 9.49 -8.94 -21.08
CA VAL A 282 8.85 -9.53 -22.27
C VAL A 282 9.82 -9.65 -23.44
N GLU A 283 10.80 -8.75 -23.56
CA GLU A 283 11.80 -8.77 -24.62
C GLU A 283 12.79 -9.92 -24.44
N LYS A 284 13.26 -10.15 -23.22
CA LYS A 284 14.12 -11.29 -22.89
C LYS A 284 13.40 -12.63 -22.93
N ALA A 285 12.10 -12.65 -22.64
CA ALA A 285 11.28 -13.85 -22.80
C ALA A 285 11.03 -14.21 -24.27
N GLN A 286 11.41 -13.34 -25.21
CA GLN A 286 11.15 -13.45 -26.66
C GLN A 286 12.32 -13.99 -27.47
N GLU A 287 13.19 -14.82 -26.96
CA GLU A 287 14.11 -15.60 -27.82
C GLU A 287 13.38 -16.62 -28.72
N LEU A 288 12.13 -16.29 -29.07
CA LEU A 288 11.27 -17.04 -29.98
C LEU A 288 11.35 -16.44 -31.38
N SER A 289 11.49 -17.25 -32.39
CA SER A 289 11.63 -16.82 -33.79
C SER A 289 10.34 -17.00 -34.61
N GLY A 290 10.08 -16.08 -35.57
CA GLY A 290 9.12 -16.27 -36.65
C GLY A 290 7.64 -16.31 -36.21
N SER A 291 6.89 -17.34 -36.65
CA SER A 291 5.45 -17.50 -36.41
C SER A 291 5.10 -17.74 -34.93
N ASP A 292 6.02 -18.30 -34.16
CA ASP A 292 5.82 -18.58 -32.75
C ASP A 292 5.87 -17.28 -31.93
N MET A 293 6.72 -16.34 -32.29
CA MET A 293 6.75 -15.01 -31.71
C MET A 293 5.42 -14.26 -31.96
N ALA A 294 4.92 -14.28 -33.19
CA ALA A 294 3.66 -13.63 -33.55
C ALA A 294 2.45 -14.22 -32.79
N ARG A 295 2.46 -15.54 -32.54
CA ARG A 295 1.47 -16.23 -31.73
C ARG A 295 1.62 -15.85 -30.24
N TRP A 296 2.85 -15.86 -29.73
CA TRP A 296 3.14 -15.55 -28.34
C TRP A 296 2.78 -14.10 -27.97
N LEU A 297 3.02 -13.11 -28.86
CA LEU A 297 2.64 -11.71 -28.64
C LEU A 297 1.13 -11.50 -28.47
N LYS A 298 0.29 -12.38 -29.03
CA LYS A 298 -1.16 -12.31 -28.93
C LYS A 298 -1.70 -12.91 -27.64
N LEU A 299 -0.91 -13.65 -26.88
CA LEU A 299 -1.34 -14.26 -25.64
C LEU A 299 -1.41 -13.21 -24.52
N SER A 300 -2.39 -13.36 -23.63
CA SER A 300 -2.44 -12.62 -22.37
C SER A 300 -1.27 -13.01 -21.44
N PRO A 301 -0.91 -12.20 -20.45
CA PRO A 301 0.13 -12.55 -19.47
C PRO A 301 -0.12 -13.88 -18.75
N ALA A 302 -1.38 -14.20 -18.43
CA ALA A 302 -1.76 -15.48 -17.82
C ALA A 302 -1.48 -16.65 -18.77
N GLU A 303 -1.81 -16.51 -20.06
CA GLU A 303 -1.51 -17.53 -21.08
C GLU A 303 -0.01 -17.66 -21.33
N LYS A 304 0.75 -16.57 -21.20
CA LYS A 304 2.23 -16.58 -21.23
C LYS A 304 2.84 -17.15 -19.97
N LYS A 305 2.05 -17.41 -18.94
CA LYS A 305 2.52 -17.83 -17.60
C LYS A 305 3.54 -16.88 -16.95
N LEU A 306 3.52 -15.58 -17.35
CA LEU A 306 4.48 -14.58 -16.86
C LEU A 306 4.27 -14.23 -15.39
N THR A 307 3.07 -14.45 -14.85
CA THR A 307 2.69 -14.16 -13.47
C THR A 307 2.41 -15.42 -12.64
N THR A 308 2.59 -16.60 -13.23
CA THR A 308 2.29 -17.91 -12.57
C THR A 308 3.52 -18.66 -12.13
N LYS A 309 4.70 -18.31 -12.62
CA LYS A 309 6.00 -18.88 -12.27
C LYS A 309 7.09 -17.83 -12.45
N PRO A 310 8.28 -17.99 -11.83
CA PRO A 310 9.42 -17.10 -12.04
C PRO A 310 9.75 -16.89 -13.51
N GLN A 311 10.07 -15.65 -13.85
CA GLN A 311 10.47 -15.20 -15.18
C GLN A 311 11.55 -14.13 -15.04
N PRO A 312 12.39 -13.90 -16.06
CA PRO A 312 13.26 -12.73 -16.09
C PRO A 312 12.48 -11.45 -15.86
N GLN A 313 13.02 -10.56 -15.02
CA GLN A 313 12.37 -9.30 -14.64
C GLN A 313 12.99 -8.13 -15.39
N LYS A 314 12.17 -7.20 -15.87
CA LYS A 314 12.61 -5.95 -16.46
C LYS A 314 13.16 -5.02 -15.38
N TRP A 315 14.46 -4.74 -15.43
CA TRP A 315 15.12 -3.78 -14.55
C TRP A 315 15.14 -2.42 -15.23
N CYS A 316 14.19 -1.54 -14.88
CA CYS A 316 14.05 -0.24 -15.54
C CYS A 316 15.23 0.70 -15.25
N THR A 317 15.53 1.58 -16.20
CA THR A 317 16.43 2.71 -16.01
C THR A 317 15.71 3.87 -15.31
N GLN A 318 16.47 4.90 -14.92
CA GLN A 318 15.89 6.13 -14.35
C GLN A 318 15.02 6.86 -15.38
N GLU A 319 15.43 6.84 -16.65
CA GLU A 319 14.73 7.48 -17.77
C GLU A 319 13.41 6.77 -18.10
N GLU A 320 13.42 5.43 -18.14
CA GLU A 320 12.20 4.64 -18.36
C GLU A 320 11.18 4.87 -17.25
N ARG A 321 11.65 4.95 -15.99
CA ARG A 321 10.80 5.28 -14.85
C ARG A 321 10.19 6.68 -14.98
N GLN A 322 10.99 7.69 -15.36
CA GLN A 322 10.48 9.04 -15.59
C GLN A 322 9.46 9.07 -16.74
N GLN A 323 9.78 8.40 -17.86
CA GLN A 323 8.87 8.34 -19.00
C GLN A 323 7.52 7.72 -18.63
N ALA A 324 7.52 6.65 -17.83
CA ALA A 324 6.29 5.99 -17.38
C ALA A 324 5.43 6.88 -16.47
N TYR A 325 6.05 7.75 -15.67
CA TYR A 325 5.35 8.77 -14.88
C TYR A 325 4.77 9.87 -15.79
N ASP A 326 5.56 10.38 -16.73
CA ASP A 326 5.18 11.49 -17.61
C ASP A 326 4.05 11.10 -18.58
N ASN A 327 4.00 9.84 -19.03
CA ASN A 327 2.99 9.33 -19.98
C ASN A 327 1.84 8.56 -19.33
N TRP A 328 1.79 8.53 -17.97
CA TRP A 328 0.76 7.88 -17.17
C TRP A 328 0.71 6.35 -17.29
N GLU A 329 1.81 5.72 -17.68
CA GLU A 329 2.00 4.26 -17.52
C GLU A 329 2.22 3.86 -16.07
N THR A 330 2.62 4.81 -15.22
CA THR A 330 2.74 4.63 -13.77
C THR A 330 1.93 5.71 -13.08
N THR A 331 0.91 5.30 -12.32
CA THR A 331 -0.05 6.17 -11.65
C THR A 331 -0.07 5.93 -10.14
N ASP A 332 -0.62 6.88 -9.39
CA ASP A 332 -0.78 6.76 -7.94
C ASP A 332 -2.07 6.04 -7.63
N ASP A 333 -1.98 4.72 -7.38
CA ASP A 333 -3.14 3.86 -7.27
C ASP A 333 -3.40 3.34 -5.86
N HIS A 334 -2.33 2.94 -5.14
CA HIS A 334 -2.50 2.17 -3.91
C HIS A 334 -1.35 2.34 -2.91
N GLY A 335 -1.72 2.37 -1.63
CA GLY A 335 -0.78 2.39 -0.52
C GLY A 335 -0.73 1.03 0.20
N MET A 336 0.48 0.55 0.51
CA MET A 336 0.76 -0.71 1.18
C MET A 336 1.93 -0.57 2.17
N LEU A 337 2.26 -1.64 2.90
CA LEU A 337 3.40 -1.68 3.82
C LEU A 337 4.41 -2.74 3.36
N ILE A 338 5.65 -2.33 3.08
CA ILE A 338 6.77 -3.26 2.92
C ILE A 338 7.41 -3.52 4.27
N TYR A 339 7.59 -4.82 4.63
CA TYR A 339 8.06 -5.22 5.95
C TYR A 339 9.12 -6.33 5.95
N GLY A 340 9.45 -6.89 4.79
CA GLY A 340 10.40 -7.99 4.71
C GLY A 340 10.97 -8.23 3.34
N LYS A 341 11.78 -9.26 3.22
CA LYS A 341 12.40 -9.73 1.98
C LYS A 341 12.31 -11.24 1.84
N ALA A 342 12.15 -11.70 0.61
CA ALA A 342 12.15 -13.11 0.23
C ALA A 342 12.88 -13.33 -1.08
N THR A 343 13.19 -14.60 -1.39
CA THR A 343 13.65 -15.02 -2.71
C THR A 343 12.74 -16.14 -3.23
N ASP A 344 12.59 -16.19 -4.55
CA ASP A 344 11.95 -17.36 -5.19
C ASP A 344 12.96 -18.51 -5.41
N GLN A 345 12.50 -19.62 -5.99
CA GLN A 345 13.30 -20.81 -6.26
C GLN A 345 14.43 -20.57 -7.30
N GLU A 346 14.39 -19.47 -8.05
CA GLU A 346 15.42 -19.08 -9.02
C GLU A 346 16.36 -18.02 -8.45
N GLY A 347 16.14 -17.59 -7.20
CA GLY A 347 16.96 -16.58 -6.52
C GLY A 347 16.58 -15.13 -6.83
N THR A 348 15.46 -14.88 -7.50
CA THR A 348 14.94 -13.53 -7.68
C THR A 348 14.51 -12.96 -6.35
N GLU A 349 14.87 -11.70 -6.08
CA GLU A 349 14.57 -11.03 -4.82
C GLU A 349 13.20 -10.32 -4.85
N TYR A 350 12.47 -10.44 -3.74
CA TYR A 350 11.16 -9.85 -3.51
C TYR A 350 11.12 -9.12 -2.17
N TYR A 351 10.26 -8.11 -2.08
CA TYR A 351 9.80 -7.56 -0.82
C TYR A 351 8.50 -8.24 -0.38
N LEU A 352 8.36 -8.45 0.93
CA LEU A 352 7.12 -8.86 1.57
C LEU A 352 6.26 -7.63 1.81
N VAL A 353 5.02 -7.66 1.31
CA VAL A 353 4.11 -6.52 1.33
C VAL A 353 2.82 -6.90 2.04
N LYS A 354 2.50 -6.19 3.13
CA LYS A 354 1.19 -6.26 3.79
C LYS A 354 0.22 -5.37 3.03
N ASN A 355 -0.85 -5.96 2.51
CA ASN A 355 -1.94 -5.25 1.85
C ASN A 355 -3.13 -5.07 2.81
N SER A 356 -4.07 -4.19 2.45
CA SER A 356 -5.29 -3.88 3.22
C SER A 356 -6.57 -4.41 2.56
N TRP A 357 -6.49 -5.57 1.90
CA TRP A 357 -7.64 -6.22 1.24
C TRP A 357 -8.12 -7.49 1.96
N GLY A 358 -7.89 -7.55 3.28
CA GLY A 358 -8.19 -8.71 4.10
C GLY A 358 -7.28 -9.90 3.80
N LYS A 359 -7.51 -10.99 4.51
CA LYS A 359 -6.78 -12.26 4.30
C LYS A 359 -7.29 -12.96 3.03
N SER A 360 -6.98 -12.38 1.89
CA SER A 360 -7.35 -12.87 0.56
C SER A 360 -6.14 -13.41 -0.20
N GLY A 361 -6.40 -14.17 -1.28
CA GLY A 361 -5.35 -14.74 -2.13
C GLY A 361 -4.59 -15.91 -1.50
N LYS A 362 -3.61 -16.42 -2.23
CA LYS A 362 -2.79 -17.59 -1.85
C LYS A 362 -1.97 -17.34 -0.57
N TYR A 363 -1.60 -16.08 -0.32
CA TYR A 363 -0.70 -15.69 0.77
C TYR A 363 -1.41 -14.86 1.84
N GLU A 364 -2.72 -15.04 2.02
CA GLU A 364 -3.52 -14.50 3.13
C GLU A 364 -3.36 -12.98 3.36
N GLY A 365 -3.35 -12.19 2.28
CA GLY A 365 -3.23 -10.73 2.34
C GLY A 365 -1.81 -10.20 2.28
N ILE A 366 -0.84 -11.07 2.03
CA ILE A 366 0.56 -10.71 1.75
C ILE A 366 0.82 -10.78 0.24
N TRP A 367 1.59 -9.85 -0.26
CA TRP A 367 2.12 -9.84 -1.63
C TRP A 367 3.63 -10.00 -1.63
N TYR A 368 4.12 -10.70 -2.63
CA TYR A 368 5.53 -10.80 -2.96
C TYR A 368 5.79 -9.89 -4.16
N ALA A 369 6.36 -8.71 -3.91
CA ALA A 369 6.68 -7.74 -4.93
C ALA A 369 8.16 -7.84 -5.33
N SER A 370 8.45 -8.21 -6.58
CA SER A 370 9.84 -8.28 -7.06
C SER A 370 10.52 -6.91 -6.93
N LYS A 371 11.83 -6.90 -6.68
CA LYS A 371 12.60 -5.64 -6.64
C LYS A 371 12.46 -4.86 -7.95
N ALA A 372 12.32 -5.55 -9.08
CA ALA A 372 12.10 -4.92 -10.38
C ALA A 372 10.74 -4.19 -10.44
N PHE A 373 9.67 -4.79 -9.90
CA PHE A 373 8.37 -4.15 -9.80
C PHE A 373 8.44 -2.92 -8.89
N VAL A 374 8.98 -3.06 -7.69
CA VAL A 374 9.12 -1.95 -6.73
C VAL A 374 9.95 -0.82 -7.32
N ARG A 375 11.06 -1.13 -7.98
CA ARG A 375 11.90 -0.14 -8.66
C ARG A 375 11.13 0.67 -9.70
N TYR A 376 10.29 -0.01 -10.48
CA TYR A 376 9.58 0.64 -11.60
C TYR A 376 8.33 1.39 -11.13
N LYS A 377 7.53 0.79 -10.26
CA LYS A 377 6.16 1.21 -9.97
C LYS A 377 5.97 1.99 -8.66
N THR A 378 7.03 2.23 -7.90
CA THR A 378 6.97 3.07 -6.70
C THR A 378 6.69 4.53 -7.07
N MET A 379 5.65 5.12 -6.47
CA MET A 379 5.40 6.57 -6.56
C MET A 379 6.24 7.30 -5.52
N ASN A 380 5.99 7.03 -4.25
CA ASN A 380 6.75 7.52 -3.13
C ASN A 380 6.76 6.50 -1.97
N ILE A 381 7.60 6.76 -0.99
CA ILE A 381 7.62 6.01 0.26
C ILE A 381 7.65 6.96 1.45
N ILE A 382 7.22 6.47 2.62
CA ILE A 382 7.60 7.06 3.92
C ILE A 382 8.40 6.04 4.71
N VAL A 383 9.48 6.52 5.29
CA VAL A 383 10.34 5.75 6.20
C VAL A 383 10.72 6.59 7.42
N HIS A 384 11.11 5.93 8.51
CA HIS A 384 11.77 6.62 9.61
C HIS A 384 13.13 7.15 9.14
N LYS A 385 13.51 8.37 9.50
CA LYS A 385 14.76 9.01 9.06
C LYS A 385 16.02 8.19 9.39
N ASP A 386 15.99 7.38 10.44
CA ASP A 386 17.13 6.53 10.83
C ASP A 386 17.19 5.20 10.03
N ALA A 387 16.16 4.93 9.21
CA ALA A 387 16.20 3.86 8.20
C ALA A 387 17.06 4.24 6.97
N LEU A 388 17.42 5.50 6.82
CA LEU A 388 18.25 5.98 5.70
C LEU A 388 19.71 5.56 5.88
N PRO A 389 20.38 5.09 4.81
CA PRO A 389 21.84 4.98 4.79
C PRO A 389 22.49 6.30 5.17
N LYS A 390 23.54 6.26 5.99
CA LYS A 390 24.24 7.47 6.50
C LYS A 390 24.70 8.41 5.36
N THR A 391 25.11 7.85 4.25
CA THR A 391 25.53 8.56 3.03
C THR A 391 24.40 9.36 2.44
N ILE A 392 23.22 8.76 2.30
CA ILE A 392 22.01 9.37 1.76
C ILE A 392 21.48 10.43 2.73
N LYS A 393 21.41 10.10 4.03
CA LYS A 393 20.98 11.03 5.08
C LYS A 393 21.80 12.33 5.04
N LYS A 394 23.14 12.21 4.87
CA LYS A 394 24.05 13.35 4.73
C LYS A 394 23.78 14.17 3.45
N LYS A 395 23.56 13.51 2.31
CA LYS A 395 23.25 14.19 1.03
C LYS A 395 21.95 15.00 1.08
N LEU A 396 20.96 14.48 1.82
CA LEU A 396 19.66 15.14 2.03
C LEU A 396 19.66 16.19 3.14
N GLY A 397 20.74 16.32 3.90
CA GLY A 397 20.84 17.25 5.05
C GLY A 397 19.93 16.86 6.22
N ILE A 398 19.49 15.59 6.29
CA ILE A 398 18.63 15.07 7.35
C ILE A 398 19.50 14.73 8.57
N LYS A 399 19.09 15.19 9.77
CA LYS A 399 19.79 14.98 11.05
C LYS A 399 19.25 13.77 11.81
#